data_8fb3695550c83d4b729a9bdd4f3ea109
#
_entry.id   8fb3695550c83d4b729a9bdd4f3ea109
#
_cell.length_a   1.000
_cell.length_b   1.000
_cell.length_c   1.000
_cell.angle_alpha   90.00
_cell.angle_beta   90.00
_cell.angle_gamma   90.00
#
_symmetry.space_group_name_H-M   'P 1'
#
loop_
_entity.id
_entity.type
_entity.pdbx_description
1 polymer ?
#
loop_
_entity_poly.entity_id
_entity_poly.type
_entity_poly.pdbx_seq_one_letter_code
_entity_poly.pdbx_strand_id
1 'polypeptide(L)'
;MPKILIATKNPGKAREYRKIFEPKGFEVTTLLDLDADQVPAIDENGSSFAENALIKANALMNVTHATVLADDSGLCVDALDGAPGIHSARYAGDHDDVANRKKLLEALEGVPADKRTAHFHTSIVVVHPDKAPLE
;
A
#
# COMPACT_ATOMS: atom_id res chain seq x y z
N MET A 1 16.83 6.30 19.97
CA MET A 1 15.87 6.78 18.98
C MET A 1 15.11 5.61 18.40
N PRO A 2 13.81 5.54 18.56
CA PRO A 2 13.06 4.43 18.00
C PRO A 2 13.12 4.44 16.48
N LYS A 3 13.15 3.26 15.90
CA LYS A 3 13.25 3.07 14.45
C LYS A 3 11.95 2.51 13.91
N ILE A 4 11.56 2.97 12.73
CA ILE A 4 10.40 2.46 12.02
C ILE A 4 10.75 2.27 10.55
N LEU A 5 10.38 1.12 10.00
CA LEU A 5 10.49 0.85 8.57
C LEU A 5 9.13 1.06 7.93
N ILE A 6 9.08 1.94 6.96
CA ILE A 6 7.88 2.19 6.17
C ILE A 6 7.96 1.36 4.90
N ALA A 7 7.00 0.45 4.72
CA ALA A 7 6.99 -0.51 3.63
C ALA A 7 6.48 0.12 2.33
N THR A 8 7.22 1.08 1.81
CA THR A 8 6.86 1.77 0.57
C THR A 8 8.08 2.00 -0.32
N LYS A 9 7.87 1.88 -1.64
CA LYS A 9 8.82 2.30 -2.68
C LYS A 9 8.38 3.61 -3.33
N ASN A 10 7.27 4.18 -2.91
CA ASN A 10 6.73 5.43 -3.46
C ASN A 10 7.41 6.61 -2.77
N PRO A 11 8.18 7.45 -3.52
CA PRO A 11 8.89 8.59 -2.93
C PRO A 11 7.97 9.61 -2.27
N GLY A 12 6.78 9.82 -2.81
CA GLY A 12 5.78 10.73 -2.24
C GLY A 12 5.28 10.25 -0.88
N LYS A 13 4.92 8.97 -0.78
CA LYS A 13 4.50 8.37 0.49
C LYS A 13 5.63 8.37 1.50
N ALA A 14 6.84 8.03 1.08
CA ALA A 14 8.02 8.05 1.96
C ALA A 14 8.21 9.44 2.57
N ARG A 15 8.10 10.49 1.76
CA ARG A 15 8.24 11.87 2.22
C ARG A 15 7.15 12.23 3.23
N GLU A 16 5.92 11.85 2.97
CA GLU A 16 4.79 12.13 3.87
C GLU A 16 4.96 11.44 5.23
N TYR A 17 5.35 10.18 5.23
CA TYR A 17 5.57 9.45 6.47
C TYR A 17 6.75 10.01 7.27
N ARG A 18 7.82 10.44 6.59
CA ARG A 18 8.95 11.11 7.28
C ARG A 18 8.49 12.38 7.97
N LYS A 19 7.64 13.18 7.31
CA LYS A 19 7.08 14.40 7.90
C LYS A 19 6.25 14.14 9.14
N ILE A 20 5.60 12.98 9.21
CA ILE A 20 4.77 12.59 10.35
C ILE A 20 5.63 12.07 11.50
N PHE A 21 6.59 11.21 11.22
CA PHE A 21 7.29 10.45 12.26
C PHE A 21 8.61 11.07 12.73
N GLU A 22 9.37 11.70 11.84
CA GLU A 22 10.67 12.28 12.23
C GLU A 22 10.53 13.37 13.31
N PRO A 23 9.54 14.30 13.22
CA PRO A 23 9.33 15.28 14.28
C PRO A 23 8.97 14.68 15.64
N LYS A 24 8.48 13.43 15.66
CA LYS A 24 8.15 12.71 16.89
C LYS A 24 9.31 11.91 17.46
N GLY A 25 10.50 12.02 16.88
CA GLY A 25 11.70 11.37 17.36
C GLY A 25 11.96 9.99 16.77
N PHE A 26 11.28 9.60 15.71
CA PHE A 26 11.53 8.34 15.02
C PHE A 26 12.63 8.46 13.98
N GLU A 27 13.47 7.44 13.89
CA GLU A 27 14.37 7.25 12.75
C GLU A 27 13.60 6.46 11.68
N VAL A 28 13.35 7.10 10.54
CA VAL A 28 12.51 6.52 9.48
C VAL A 28 13.40 5.95 8.37
N THR A 29 13.18 4.66 8.08
CA THR A 29 13.75 3.95 6.94
C THR A 29 12.60 3.54 6.03
N THR A 30 12.81 3.53 4.72
CA THR A 30 11.82 3.07 3.75
C THR A 30 12.44 1.98 2.86
N LEU A 31 11.62 1.37 2.00
CA LEU A 31 12.12 0.39 1.04
C LEU A 31 13.07 1.01 0.01
N LEU A 32 13.01 2.32 -0.17
CA LEU A 32 13.94 3.05 -1.04
C LEU A 32 15.36 3.09 -0.46
N ASP A 33 15.50 2.93 0.85
CA ASP A 33 16.78 2.97 1.55
C ASP A 33 17.43 1.58 1.65
N LEU A 34 16.71 0.53 1.27
CA LEU A 34 17.20 -0.85 1.31
C LEU A 34 17.69 -1.30 -0.07
N ASP A 35 18.69 -2.17 -0.07
CA ASP A 35 19.13 -2.82 -1.29
C ASP A 35 18.06 -3.79 -1.79
N ALA A 36 18.00 -4.03 -3.10
CA ALA A 36 16.98 -4.88 -3.69
C ALA A 36 16.99 -6.31 -3.12
N ASP A 37 18.16 -6.82 -2.77
CA ASP A 37 18.32 -8.16 -2.17
C ASP A 37 17.87 -8.23 -0.71
N GLN A 38 17.69 -7.09 -0.04
CA GLN A 38 17.17 -7.01 1.33
C GLN A 38 15.65 -7.00 1.38
N VAL A 39 15.00 -6.76 0.24
CA VAL A 39 13.53 -6.71 0.15
C VAL A 39 13.04 -8.06 -0.36
N PRO A 40 12.26 -8.82 0.44
CA PRO A 40 11.74 -10.11 0.00
C PRO A 40 10.70 -9.93 -1.11
N ALA A 41 10.54 -10.96 -1.92
CA ALA A 41 9.40 -11.02 -2.83
C ALA A 41 8.14 -11.21 -1.99
N ILE A 42 7.17 -10.32 -2.14
CA ILE A 42 5.95 -10.33 -1.34
C ILE A 42 4.77 -10.57 -2.27
N ASP A 43 4.01 -11.64 -2.00
CA ASP A 43 2.80 -11.95 -2.72
C ASP A 43 1.61 -11.39 -1.93
N GLU A 44 1.09 -10.24 -2.37
CA GLU A 44 -0.05 -9.58 -1.76
C GLU A 44 -1.35 -10.22 -2.31
N ASN A 45 -1.59 -11.46 -1.92
CA ASN A 45 -2.72 -12.27 -2.38
C ASN A 45 -3.91 -12.28 -1.41
N GLY A 46 -3.97 -11.33 -0.51
CA GLY A 46 -5.08 -11.19 0.42
C GLY A 46 -6.36 -10.72 -0.27
N SER A 47 -7.46 -10.84 0.44
CA SER A 47 -8.79 -10.48 -0.04
C SER A 47 -9.25 -9.10 0.40
N SER A 48 -8.44 -8.37 1.16
CA SER A 48 -8.74 -7.01 1.63
C SER A 48 -7.48 -6.16 1.68
N PHE A 49 -7.67 -4.85 1.76
CA PHE A 49 -6.56 -3.91 1.93
C PHE A 49 -5.80 -4.18 3.23
N ALA A 50 -6.51 -4.39 4.33
CA ALA A 50 -5.89 -4.67 5.62
C ALA A 50 -5.08 -5.97 5.58
N GLU A 51 -5.61 -7.01 4.95
CA GLU A 51 -4.91 -8.29 4.81
C GLU A 51 -3.63 -8.14 3.98
N ASN A 52 -3.68 -7.42 2.87
CA ASN A 52 -2.50 -7.17 2.04
C ASN A 52 -1.44 -6.33 2.77
N ALA A 53 -1.87 -5.31 3.52
CA ALA A 53 -0.97 -4.51 4.34
C ALA A 53 -0.28 -5.37 5.40
N LEU A 54 -1.02 -6.26 6.06
CA LEU A 54 -0.48 -7.16 7.07
C LEU A 54 0.52 -8.16 6.48
N ILE A 55 0.22 -8.74 5.32
CA ILE A 55 1.13 -9.65 4.61
C ILE A 55 2.46 -8.95 4.34
N LYS A 56 2.40 -7.74 3.82
CA LYS A 56 3.60 -6.94 3.51
C LYS A 56 4.39 -6.62 4.77
N ALA A 57 3.72 -6.15 5.81
CA ALA A 57 4.36 -5.79 7.06
C ALA A 57 5.06 -6.98 7.72
N ASN A 58 4.38 -8.13 7.79
CA ASN A 58 4.95 -9.35 8.37
C ASN A 58 6.15 -9.87 7.59
N ALA A 59 6.09 -9.86 6.26
CA ALA A 59 7.20 -10.30 5.42
C ALA A 59 8.46 -9.48 5.69
N LEU A 60 8.32 -8.17 5.83
CA LEU A 60 9.45 -7.28 6.12
C LEU A 60 9.93 -7.38 7.56
N MET A 61 9.02 -7.51 8.51
CA MET A 61 9.38 -7.72 9.91
C MET A 61 10.19 -9.02 10.10
N ASN A 62 9.80 -10.08 9.42
CA ASN A 62 10.50 -11.38 9.51
C ASN A 62 11.94 -11.31 8.99
N VAL A 63 12.20 -10.45 8.00
CA VAL A 63 13.55 -10.28 7.43
C VAL A 63 14.37 -9.25 8.21
N THR A 64 13.77 -8.16 8.64
CA THR A 64 14.48 -7.03 9.24
C THR A 64 14.44 -7.02 10.76
N HIS A 65 13.51 -7.73 11.38
CA HIS A 65 13.23 -7.70 12.82
C HIS A 65 12.93 -6.30 13.36
N ALA A 66 12.45 -5.43 12.49
CA ALA A 66 12.13 -4.04 12.80
C ALA A 66 10.63 -3.86 13.04
N THR A 67 10.27 -2.73 13.65
CA THR A 67 8.89 -2.24 13.62
C THR A 67 8.58 -1.79 12.20
N VAL A 68 7.53 -2.33 11.60
CA VAL A 68 7.16 -2.04 10.21
C VAL A 68 5.77 -1.46 10.15
N LEU A 69 5.64 -0.33 9.45
CA LEU A 69 4.36 0.22 9.04
C LEU A 69 4.18 -0.09 7.56
N ALA A 70 3.08 -0.74 7.22
CA ALA A 70 2.70 -0.98 5.84
C ALA A 70 1.32 -0.44 5.57
N ASP A 71 1.08 -0.01 4.36
CA ASP A 71 -0.23 0.38 3.88
C ASP A 71 -0.58 -0.40 2.62
N ASP A 72 -1.87 -0.50 2.37
CA ASP A 72 -2.40 -0.90 1.08
C ASP A 72 -3.56 0.01 0.76
N SER A 73 -3.57 0.56 -0.45
CA SER A 73 -4.56 1.54 -0.85
C SER A 73 -4.98 1.32 -2.29
N GLY A 74 -6.17 1.80 -2.61
CA GLY A 74 -6.67 1.69 -3.95
C GLY A 74 -7.92 2.52 -4.19
N LEU A 75 -8.31 2.57 -5.45
CA LEU A 75 -9.51 3.24 -5.92
C LEU A 75 -10.66 2.25 -5.98
N CYS A 76 -11.76 2.59 -5.31
CA CYS A 76 -12.98 1.79 -5.32
C CYS A 76 -14.06 2.55 -6.08
N VAL A 77 -14.51 2.00 -7.20
CA VAL A 77 -15.50 2.63 -8.07
C VAL A 77 -16.86 1.97 -7.85
N ASP A 78 -17.86 2.77 -7.48
CA ASP A 78 -19.16 2.25 -7.08
C ASP A 78 -19.87 1.53 -8.21
N ALA A 79 -19.81 2.04 -9.44
CA ALA A 79 -20.43 1.40 -10.61
C ALA A 79 -19.80 0.04 -10.96
N LEU A 80 -18.63 -0.27 -10.44
CA LEU A 80 -17.90 -1.52 -10.67
C LEU A 80 -17.85 -2.40 -9.41
N ASP A 81 -18.78 -2.21 -8.49
CA ASP A 81 -18.84 -2.93 -7.22
C ASP A 81 -17.55 -2.85 -6.40
N GLY A 82 -16.88 -1.70 -6.47
CA GLY A 82 -15.65 -1.46 -5.73
C GLY A 82 -14.36 -1.76 -6.49
N ALA A 83 -14.43 -2.29 -7.72
CA ALA A 83 -13.23 -2.51 -8.51
C ALA A 83 -12.64 -1.16 -8.97
N PRO A 84 -11.34 -1.06 -9.23
CA PRO A 84 -10.30 -2.10 -9.12
C PRO A 84 -9.90 -2.46 -7.67
N GLY A 85 -10.21 -1.63 -6.67
CA GLY A 85 -9.98 -1.95 -5.26
C GLY A 85 -8.56 -2.40 -4.96
N ILE A 86 -8.40 -3.59 -4.38
CA ILE A 86 -7.09 -4.15 -4.03
C ILE A 86 -6.19 -4.40 -5.24
N HIS A 87 -6.74 -4.39 -6.44
CA HIS A 87 -5.99 -4.59 -7.69
C HIS A 87 -5.62 -3.27 -8.39
N SER A 88 -5.80 -2.12 -7.73
CA SER A 88 -5.61 -0.80 -8.36
C SER A 88 -4.25 -0.63 -9.05
N ALA A 89 -3.18 -1.08 -8.42
CA ALA A 89 -1.83 -0.94 -8.97
C ALA A 89 -1.54 -1.91 -10.13
N ARG A 90 -2.37 -2.93 -10.30
CA ARG A 90 -2.16 -4.00 -11.30
C ARG A 90 -3.43 -4.39 -12.05
N TYR A 91 -4.35 -3.47 -12.22
CA TYR A 91 -5.66 -3.74 -12.83
C TYR A 91 -5.54 -4.23 -14.27
N ALA A 92 -4.65 -3.65 -15.06
CA ALA A 92 -4.35 -4.09 -16.43
C ALA A 92 -2.89 -4.50 -16.59
N GLY A 93 -1.98 -3.93 -15.79
CA GLY A 93 -0.56 -4.25 -15.82
C GLY A 93 0.08 -3.84 -14.50
N ASP A 94 1.10 -4.57 -14.07
CA ASP A 94 1.77 -4.34 -12.79
C ASP A 94 2.42 -2.95 -12.78
N HIS A 95 1.89 -2.05 -11.94
CA HIS A 95 2.34 -0.65 -11.82
C HIS A 95 2.33 0.13 -13.14
N ASP A 96 1.54 -0.32 -14.13
CA ASP A 96 1.35 0.39 -15.38
C ASP A 96 0.14 1.31 -15.27
N ASP A 97 0.37 2.54 -14.80
CA ASP A 97 -0.70 3.48 -14.52
C ASP A 97 -1.50 3.86 -15.76
N VAL A 98 -0.85 3.93 -16.94
CA VAL A 98 -1.53 4.26 -18.21
C VAL A 98 -2.48 3.14 -18.59
N ALA A 99 -2.01 1.89 -18.58
CA ALA A 99 -2.84 0.73 -18.92
C ALA A 99 -3.96 0.54 -17.90
N ASN A 100 -3.68 0.76 -16.62
CA ASN A 100 -4.66 0.62 -15.55
C ASN A 100 -5.79 1.65 -15.68
N ARG A 101 -5.46 2.91 -15.98
CA ARG A 101 -6.48 3.94 -16.24
C ARG A 101 -7.29 3.65 -17.49
N LYS A 102 -6.65 3.17 -18.54
CA LYS A 102 -7.33 2.82 -19.80
C LYS A 102 -8.35 1.71 -19.58
N LYS A 103 -7.95 0.64 -18.89
CA LYS A 103 -8.88 -0.46 -18.56
C LYS A 103 -10.05 0.03 -17.72
N LEU A 104 -9.79 0.91 -16.74
CA LEU A 104 -10.83 1.48 -15.91
C LEU A 104 -11.84 2.28 -16.73
N LEU A 105 -11.37 3.13 -17.64
CA LEU A 105 -12.25 3.92 -18.51
C LEU A 105 -13.05 3.04 -19.44
N GLU A 106 -12.47 1.97 -19.97
CA GLU A 106 -13.18 1.00 -20.80
C GLU A 106 -14.28 0.30 -20.01
N ALA A 107 -14.01 -0.08 -18.76
CA ALA A 107 -15.00 -0.68 -17.88
C ALA A 107 -16.15 0.26 -17.54
N LEU A 108 -15.92 1.56 -17.60
CA LEU A 108 -16.93 2.59 -17.33
C LEU A 108 -17.68 3.05 -18.58
N GLU A 109 -17.39 2.50 -19.74
CA GLU A 109 -18.15 2.85 -20.96
C GLU A 109 -19.64 2.62 -20.74
N GLY A 110 -20.46 3.61 -21.13
CA GLY A 110 -21.89 3.58 -20.94
C GLY A 110 -22.39 3.98 -19.56
N VAL A 111 -21.47 4.19 -18.60
CA VAL A 111 -21.84 4.67 -17.27
C VAL A 111 -21.91 6.20 -17.28
N PRO A 112 -23.06 6.82 -16.93
CA PRO A 112 -23.21 8.27 -16.87
C PRO A 112 -22.22 8.88 -15.86
N ALA A 113 -21.77 10.12 -16.12
CA ALA A 113 -20.80 10.80 -15.27
C ALA A 113 -21.27 10.91 -13.81
N ASP A 114 -22.56 11.15 -13.59
CA ASP A 114 -23.14 11.26 -12.25
C ASP A 114 -23.21 9.93 -11.49
N LYS A 115 -22.95 8.81 -12.16
CA LYS A 115 -22.90 7.46 -11.57
C LYS A 115 -21.48 6.92 -11.49
N ARG A 116 -20.47 7.72 -11.81
CA ARG A 116 -19.05 7.35 -11.73
C ARG A 116 -18.42 7.78 -10.41
N THR A 117 -19.16 7.66 -9.32
CA THR A 117 -18.63 7.97 -7.99
C THR A 117 -17.60 6.93 -7.55
N ALA A 118 -16.60 7.40 -6.82
CA ALA A 118 -15.51 6.57 -6.36
C ALA A 118 -14.93 7.14 -5.07
N HIS A 119 -14.18 6.30 -4.37
CA HIS A 119 -13.41 6.75 -3.22
C HIS A 119 -12.06 6.02 -3.20
N PHE A 120 -11.07 6.65 -2.58
CA PHE A 120 -9.83 5.97 -2.23
C PHE A 120 -9.98 5.33 -0.86
N HIS A 121 -9.44 4.14 -0.73
CA HIS A 121 -9.37 3.44 0.54
C HIS A 121 -7.91 3.17 0.89
N THR A 122 -7.53 3.36 2.14
CA THR A 122 -6.20 3.02 2.65
C THR A 122 -6.34 2.29 3.96
N SER A 123 -5.69 1.14 4.06
CA SER A 123 -5.52 0.42 5.32
C SER A 123 -4.07 0.50 5.74
N ILE A 124 -3.84 0.78 7.02
CA ILE A 124 -2.51 0.92 7.60
C ILE A 124 -2.36 -0.11 8.71
N VAL A 125 -1.24 -0.83 8.71
CA VAL A 125 -0.92 -1.83 9.72
C VAL A 125 0.47 -1.56 10.25
N VAL A 126 0.64 -1.63 11.57
CA VAL A 126 1.94 -1.54 12.23
C VAL A 126 2.20 -2.86 12.94
N VAL A 127 3.33 -3.48 12.65
CA VAL A 127 3.77 -4.71 13.31
C VAL A 127 5.06 -4.46 14.07
N HIS A 128 5.19 -5.12 15.21
CA HIS A 128 6.39 -5.09 16.03
C HIS A 128 6.74 -6.53 16.41
N PRO A 129 8.04 -6.92 16.41
CA PRO A 129 8.42 -8.32 16.63
C PRO A 129 7.88 -8.93 17.93
N ASP A 130 7.70 -8.11 18.95
CA ASP A 130 7.32 -8.58 20.30
C ASP A 130 5.87 -8.27 20.68
N LYS A 131 5.06 -7.79 19.72
CA LYS A 131 3.69 -7.33 20.01
C LYS A 131 2.71 -7.80 18.95
N ALA A 132 1.43 -7.83 19.30
CA ALA A 132 0.37 -8.09 18.34
C ALA A 132 0.28 -6.93 17.33
N PRO A 133 -0.11 -7.21 16.08
CA PRO A 133 -0.28 -6.16 15.08
C PRO A 133 -1.31 -5.12 15.50
N LEU A 134 -1.05 -3.88 15.13
CA LEU A 134 -1.97 -2.76 15.30
C LEU A 134 -2.53 -2.38 13.93
N GLU A 135 -3.83 -2.42 13.81
CA GLU A 135 -4.54 -2.07 12.57
C GLU A 135 -5.35 -0.78 12.74
#